data_93d5560fa5e1798a5fc0cb10d0a6fdd3
#
_entry.id   93d5560fa5e1798a5fc0cb10d0a6fdd3
#
_cell.length_a   1.000
_cell.length_b   1.000
_cell.length_c   1.000
_cell.angle_alpha   90.00
_cell.angle_beta   90.00
_cell.angle_gamma   90.00
#
_symmetry.space_group_name_H-M   'P 1'
#
loop_
_entity.id
_entity.type
_entity.pdbx_description
1 polymer ?
#
loop_
_entity_poly.entity_id
_entity_poly.type
_entity_poly.pdbx_seq_one_letter_code
_entity_poly.pdbx_strand_id
1 'polypeptide(L)'
;VVQIINGWCEKPLLYLAIVGDRGTNKTSCFEFALNPVMRKDDEEYDKYVEAKAMYDMEMSKPLKERNARVQEPDFCQTILSDFTPEVLVRQHKANPRGLIVYFDELIGFIYSFNKYRSGSDEQMWTQLFAGSGVTVNRVSSDPVKIDNTCISIFGGVQPGILKSFAKGKVQNGFMDRWIFAFPDKVPYPKLKENEIGDSVKESWNRII
;
A
#
# COMPACT_ATOMS: atom_id res chain seq x y z
N VAL A 1 -14.30 -4.50 -8.88
CA VAL A 1 -15.42 -5.21 -8.23
C VAL A 1 -15.58 -6.55 -8.92
N VAL A 2 -15.65 -7.62 -8.15
CA VAL A 2 -15.92 -8.98 -8.63
C VAL A 2 -17.35 -9.35 -8.25
N GLN A 3 -18.15 -9.70 -9.24
CA GLN A 3 -19.51 -10.17 -8.96
C GLN A 3 -19.43 -11.67 -8.59
N ILE A 4 -19.93 -12.02 -7.40
CA ILE A 4 -19.94 -13.38 -6.87
C ILE A 4 -21.22 -14.09 -7.28
N ILE A 5 -22.37 -13.47 -7.00
CA ILE A 5 -23.71 -13.89 -7.41
C ILE A 5 -24.55 -12.65 -7.71
N ASN A 6 -25.72 -12.82 -8.31
CA ASN A 6 -26.62 -11.71 -8.61
C ASN A 6 -26.88 -10.82 -7.39
N GLY A 7 -26.49 -9.55 -7.50
CA GLY A 7 -26.65 -8.55 -6.45
C GLY A 7 -25.55 -8.55 -5.38
N TRP A 8 -24.61 -9.51 -5.41
CA TRP A 8 -23.48 -9.51 -4.49
C TRP A 8 -22.17 -9.29 -5.24
N CYS A 9 -21.52 -8.17 -4.92
CA CYS A 9 -20.25 -7.75 -5.49
C CYS A 9 -19.24 -7.54 -4.38
N GLU A 10 -18.04 -8.07 -4.56
CA GLU A 10 -16.91 -7.88 -3.65
C GLU A 10 -15.77 -7.15 -4.34
N LYS A 11 -14.92 -6.51 -3.55
CA LYS A 11 -13.70 -5.90 -4.04
C LYS A 11 -12.56 -6.91 -3.97
N PRO A 12 -11.66 -6.92 -4.95
CA PRO A 12 -10.50 -7.83 -4.95
C PRO A 12 -9.42 -7.30 -3.99
N LEU A 13 -9.73 -7.29 -2.69
CA LEU A 13 -8.82 -6.86 -1.64
C LEU A 13 -8.08 -8.06 -1.06
N LEU A 14 -6.79 -7.88 -0.82
CA LEU A 14 -5.95 -8.91 -0.21
C LEU A 14 -5.13 -8.32 0.93
N TYR A 15 -5.23 -8.92 2.11
CA TYR A 15 -4.27 -8.79 3.20
C TYR A 15 -3.44 -10.05 3.21
N LEU A 16 -2.20 -9.98 2.73
CA LEU A 16 -1.34 -11.14 2.52
C LEU A 16 -0.03 -11.00 3.30
N ALA A 17 0.31 -12.02 4.06
CA ALA A 17 1.59 -12.12 4.74
C ALA A 17 2.35 -13.39 4.33
N ILE A 18 3.59 -13.24 3.89
CA ILE A 18 4.50 -14.40 3.74
C ILE A 18 5.18 -14.63 5.08
N VAL A 19 4.95 -15.83 5.63
CA VAL A 19 5.52 -16.24 6.92
C VAL A 19 6.79 -17.04 6.69
N GLY A 20 7.91 -16.53 7.19
CA GLY A 20 9.19 -17.22 7.03
C GLY A 20 10.26 -16.64 7.96
N ASP A 21 11.27 -17.46 8.24
CA ASP A 21 12.40 -17.06 9.06
C ASP A 21 13.23 -15.93 8.41
N ARG A 22 14.17 -15.35 9.13
CA ARG A 22 15.12 -14.38 8.57
C ARG A 22 15.95 -15.04 7.46
N GLY A 23 16.23 -14.28 6.41
CA GLY A 23 17.07 -14.75 5.30
C GLY A 23 16.38 -15.74 4.35
N THR A 24 15.05 -15.91 4.42
CA THR A 24 14.30 -16.81 3.51
C THR A 24 13.89 -16.15 2.19
N ASN A 25 14.53 -15.05 1.83
CA ASN A 25 14.35 -14.34 0.55
C ASN A 25 12.90 -13.90 0.25
N LYS A 26 12.15 -13.50 1.29
CA LYS A 26 10.76 -13.00 1.13
C LYS A 26 10.70 -11.72 0.32
N THR A 27 11.62 -10.80 0.57
CA THR A 27 11.68 -9.46 -0.05
C THR A 27 11.74 -9.54 -1.56
N SER A 28 12.62 -10.39 -2.13
CA SER A 28 12.76 -10.52 -3.59
C SER A 28 11.50 -11.02 -4.28
N CYS A 29 10.67 -11.82 -3.60
CA CYS A 29 9.39 -12.27 -4.14
C CYS A 29 8.41 -11.10 -4.27
N PHE A 30 8.36 -10.24 -3.24
CA PHE A 30 7.52 -9.05 -3.27
C PHE A 30 8.02 -8.02 -4.28
N GLU A 31 9.34 -7.77 -4.31
CA GLU A 31 9.95 -6.85 -5.28
C GLU A 31 9.61 -7.27 -6.70
N PHE A 32 9.76 -8.55 -7.03
CA PHE A 32 9.39 -9.04 -8.35
C PHE A 32 7.90 -8.85 -8.65
N ALA A 33 7.03 -9.20 -7.70
CA ALA A 33 5.59 -9.11 -7.88
C ALA A 33 5.10 -7.67 -8.00
N LEU A 34 5.68 -6.73 -7.25
CA LEU A 34 5.29 -5.33 -7.21
C LEU A 34 6.02 -4.45 -8.24
N ASN A 35 7.07 -4.97 -8.89
CA ASN A 35 7.91 -4.21 -9.82
C ASN A 35 7.13 -3.41 -10.87
N PRO A 36 6.07 -3.94 -11.53
CA PRO A 36 5.32 -3.15 -12.51
C PRO A 36 4.67 -1.90 -11.91
N VAL A 37 4.16 -2.01 -10.66
CA VAL A 37 3.54 -0.88 -9.95
C VAL A 37 4.61 0.10 -9.47
N MET A 38 5.75 -0.40 -8.95
CA MET A 38 6.87 0.42 -8.53
C MET A 38 7.39 1.30 -9.67
N ARG A 39 7.59 0.71 -10.84
CA ARG A 39 8.02 1.47 -12.04
C ARG A 39 7.05 2.57 -12.42
N LYS A 40 5.76 2.31 -12.32
CA LYS A 40 4.75 3.33 -12.56
C LYS A 40 4.81 4.46 -11.53
N ASP A 41 5.00 4.12 -10.26
CA ASP A 41 5.15 5.11 -9.20
C ASP A 41 6.43 5.96 -9.41
N ASP A 42 7.53 5.36 -9.90
CA ASP A 42 8.76 6.08 -10.26
C ASP A 42 8.49 7.07 -11.41
N GLU A 43 7.77 6.65 -12.46
CA GLU A 43 7.37 7.53 -13.58
C GLU A 43 6.48 8.70 -13.11
N GLU A 44 5.57 8.46 -12.18
CA GLU A 44 4.72 9.52 -11.60
C GLU A 44 5.52 10.44 -10.69
N TYR A 45 6.54 9.93 -10.00
CA TYR A 45 7.46 10.75 -9.22
C TYR A 45 8.27 11.70 -10.11
N ASP A 46 8.82 11.22 -11.22
CA ASP A 46 9.56 12.05 -12.16
C ASP A 46 8.69 13.18 -12.72
N LYS A 47 7.45 12.89 -13.12
CA LYS A 47 6.48 13.90 -13.56
C LYS A 47 6.17 14.93 -12.48
N TYR A 48 6.02 14.46 -11.23
CA TYR A 48 5.80 15.34 -10.09
C TYR A 48 7.00 16.29 -9.87
N VAL A 49 8.23 15.78 -9.92
CA VAL A 49 9.45 16.58 -9.76
C VAL A 49 9.51 17.68 -10.82
N GLU A 50 9.25 17.36 -12.09
CA GLU A 50 9.21 18.35 -13.18
C GLU A 50 8.13 19.40 -12.96
N ALA A 51 6.90 18.97 -12.64
CA ALA A 51 5.78 19.87 -12.39
C ALA A 51 6.01 20.76 -11.17
N LYS A 52 6.63 20.21 -10.12
CA LYS A 52 6.99 20.98 -8.91
C LYS A 52 8.04 22.05 -9.20
N ALA A 53 9.04 21.72 -9.99
CA ALA A 53 10.05 22.69 -10.41
C ALA A 53 9.42 23.86 -11.21
N MET A 54 8.47 23.55 -12.11
CA MET A 54 7.74 24.60 -12.85
C MET A 54 6.87 25.46 -11.93
N TYR A 55 6.20 24.84 -10.97
CA TYR A 55 5.41 25.54 -9.97
C TYR A 55 6.27 26.47 -9.11
N ASP A 56 7.40 25.96 -8.61
CA ASP A 56 8.31 26.75 -7.76
C ASP A 56 8.94 27.93 -8.53
N MET A 57 9.26 27.75 -9.82
CA MET A 57 9.66 28.85 -10.71
C MET A 57 8.55 29.91 -10.84
N GLU A 58 7.30 29.48 -11.01
CA GLU A 58 6.18 30.41 -11.09
C GLU A 58 5.97 31.17 -9.78
N MET A 59 6.08 30.46 -8.65
CA MET A 59 5.91 31.05 -7.31
C MET A 59 7.08 31.98 -6.91
N SER A 60 8.23 31.86 -7.56
CA SER A 60 9.35 32.79 -7.37
C SER A 60 9.14 34.18 -7.98
N LYS A 61 8.20 34.32 -8.92
CA LYS A 61 7.85 35.60 -9.54
C LYS A 61 7.15 36.54 -8.58
N PRO A 62 7.23 37.88 -8.79
CA PRO A 62 6.41 38.84 -8.06
C PRO A 62 4.93 38.52 -8.16
N LEU A 63 4.16 38.77 -7.10
CA LEU A 63 2.72 38.35 -7.00
C LEU A 63 1.87 38.82 -8.20
N LYS A 64 2.19 39.99 -8.76
CA LYS A 64 1.46 40.58 -9.90
C LYS A 64 1.75 39.89 -11.23
N GLU A 65 2.82 39.10 -11.32
CA GLU A 65 3.28 38.43 -12.54
C GLU A 65 2.98 36.94 -12.49
N ARG A 66 2.48 36.42 -11.36
CA ARG A 66 2.14 35.00 -11.20
C ARG A 66 0.92 34.64 -12.01
N ASN A 67 1.01 33.51 -12.69
CA ASN A 67 -0.14 32.91 -13.35
C ASN A 67 -1.05 32.21 -12.32
N ALA A 68 -2.22 32.77 -12.05
CA ALA A 68 -3.19 32.24 -11.08
C ALA A 68 -3.76 30.85 -11.45
N ARG A 69 -3.48 30.35 -12.67
CA ARG A 69 -3.93 29.02 -13.11
C ARG A 69 -2.96 27.90 -12.75
N VAL A 70 -1.74 28.24 -12.34
CA VAL A 70 -0.74 27.26 -11.94
C VAL A 70 -1.05 26.79 -10.53
N GLN A 71 -1.38 25.51 -10.41
CA GLN A 71 -1.68 24.86 -9.14
C GLN A 71 -0.47 24.06 -8.67
N GLU A 72 -0.32 23.93 -7.36
CA GLU A 72 0.68 23.05 -6.80
C GLU A 72 0.40 21.60 -7.20
N PRO A 73 1.39 20.90 -7.78
CA PRO A 73 1.20 19.51 -8.19
C PRO A 73 1.10 18.59 -6.98
N ASP A 74 0.19 17.63 -7.04
CA ASP A 74 0.09 16.54 -6.08
C ASP A 74 0.90 15.34 -6.58
N PHE A 75 1.65 14.71 -5.69
CA PHE A 75 2.32 13.44 -5.98
C PHE A 75 1.34 12.28 -5.81
N CYS A 76 1.11 11.53 -6.87
CA CYS A 76 0.29 10.32 -6.87
C CYS A 76 1.17 9.09 -6.73
N GLN A 77 0.97 8.32 -5.66
CA GLN A 77 1.71 7.09 -5.37
C GLN A 77 0.74 5.95 -5.11
N THR A 78 0.99 4.79 -5.72
CA THR A 78 0.14 3.59 -5.59
C THR A 78 0.60 2.68 -4.46
N ILE A 79 1.93 2.55 -4.24
CA ILE A 79 2.51 1.73 -3.17
C ILE A 79 2.93 2.63 -2.02
N LEU A 80 2.40 2.36 -0.84
CA LEU A 80 2.72 3.10 0.38
C LEU A 80 3.42 2.18 1.39
N SER A 81 4.50 2.66 2.01
CA SER A 81 5.22 1.97 3.08
C SER A 81 5.36 2.78 4.36
N ASP A 82 5.32 4.11 4.25
CA ASP A 82 5.31 5.04 5.38
C ASP A 82 4.27 6.12 5.11
N PHE A 83 3.25 6.22 5.97
CA PHE A 83 2.13 7.13 5.76
C PHE A 83 1.35 7.36 7.05
N THR A 84 0.66 8.48 7.09
CA THR A 84 -0.41 8.74 8.07
C THR A 84 -1.78 8.39 7.48
N PRO A 85 -2.84 8.21 8.29
CA PRO A 85 -4.20 7.99 7.78
C PRO A 85 -4.65 9.05 6.77
N GLU A 86 -4.22 10.30 6.94
CA GLU A 86 -4.53 11.41 6.04
C GLU A 86 -3.89 11.22 4.67
N VAL A 87 -2.61 10.84 4.67
CA VAL A 87 -1.86 10.53 3.43
C VAL A 87 -2.51 9.36 2.73
N LEU A 88 -2.86 8.28 3.45
CA LEU A 88 -3.53 7.11 2.89
C LEU A 88 -4.83 7.51 2.16
N VAL A 89 -5.68 8.30 2.81
CA VAL A 89 -6.96 8.73 2.24
C VAL A 89 -6.74 9.67 1.05
N ARG A 90 -5.77 10.60 1.13
CA ARG A 90 -5.42 11.49 0.02
C ARG A 90 -4.93 10.71 -1.19
N GLN A 91 -3.99 9.79 -0.99
CA GLN A 91 -3.45 8.96 -2.07
C GLN A 91 -4.52 8.06 -2.68
N HIS A 92 -5.44 7.51 -1.87
CA HIS A 92 -6.54 6.72 -2.41
C HIS A 92 -7.50 7.56 -3.26
N LYS A 93 -7.76 8.82 -2.87
CA LYS A 93 -8.58 9.74 -3.67
C LYS A 93 -7.94 10.03 -5.04
N ALA A 94 -6.62 10.15 -5.09
CA ALA A 94 -5.86 10.31 -6.33
C ALA A 94 -5.79 9.00 -7.16
N ASN A 95 -5.87 7.83 -6.48
CA ASN A 95 -5.83 6.51 -7.09
C ASN A 95 -7.15 5.75 -6.90
N PRO A 96 -8.22 6.07 -7.63
CA PRO A 96 -9.54 5.46 -7.43
C PRO A 96 -9.59 3.96 -7.74
N ARG A 97 -8.60 3.42 -8.44
CA ARG A 97 -8.44 1.98 -8.69
C ARG A 97 -7.95 1.22 -7.46
N GLY A 98 -7.34 1.89 -6.49
CA GLY A 98 -6.89 1.33 -5.23
C GLY A 98 -5.42 1.60 -4.92
N LEU A 99 -5.02 1.19 -3.71
CA LEU A 99 -3.66 1.31 -3.21
C LEU A 99 -3.12 -0.04 -2.75
N ILE A 100 -1.81 -0.11 -2.72
CA ILE A 100 -1.05 -1.20 -2.11
C ILE A 100 -0.29 -0.63 -0.91
N VAL A 101 -0.46 -1.22 0.25
CA VAL A 101 0.36 -0.98 1.43
C VAL A 101 1.36 -2.12 1.52
N TYR A 102 2.65 -1.79 1.45
CA TYR A 102 3.72 -2.79 1.46
C TYR A 102 4.70 -2.55 2.62
N PHE A 103 4.97 -3.58 3.37
CA PHE A 103 5.99 -3.59 4.41
C PHE A 103 6.88 -4.83 4.27
N ASP A 104 8.17 -4.65 4.12
CA ASP A 104 9.11 -5.77 4.11
C ASP A 104 8.99 -6.59 5.41
N GLU A 105 8.87 -5.91 6.56
CA GLU A 105 8.51 -6.52 7.84
C GLU A 105 7.23 -5.91 8.40
N LEU A 106 6.12 -6.68 8.37
CA LEU A 106 4.82 -6.26 8.90
C LEU A 106 4.82 -5.95 10.40
N ILE A 107 5.87 -6.34 11.12
CA ILE A 107 5.93 -6.14 12.58
C ILE A 107 5.88 -4.66 12.96
N GLY A 108 6.56 -3.81 12.19
CA GLY A 108 6.57 -2.37 12.42
C GLY A 108 5.17 -1.76 12.26
N PHE A 109 4.46 -2.17 11.23
CA PHE A 109 3.08 -1.79 10.97
C PHE A 109 2.14 -2.25 12.10
N ILE A 110 2.22 -3.52 12.47
CA ILE A 110 1.39 -4.10 13.53
C ILE A 110 1.62 -3.43 14.89
N TYR A 111 2.88 -3.16 15.24
CA TYR A 111 3.22 -2.49 16.50
C TYR A 111 2.97 -0.98 16.47
N SER A 112 2.75 -0.38 15.31
CA SER A 112 2.31 1.02 15.22
C SER A 112 0.86 1.21 15.67
N PHE A 113 0.05 0.13 15.64
CA PHE A 113 -1.34 0.19 16.05
C PHE A 113 -1.48 0.63 17.50
N ASN A 114 -2.40 1.54 17.73
CA ASN A 114 -2.75 2.02 19.06
C ASN A 114 -1.63 2.78 19.82
N LYS A 115 -0.54 3.16 19.15
CA LYS A 115 0.50 4.00 19.78
C LYS A 115 -0.04 5.37 20.21
N TYR A 116 -0.99 5.90 19.47
CA TYR A 116 -1.52 7.26 19.70
C TYR A 116 -3.00 7.27 20.08
N ARG A 117 -3.76 6.18 19.85
CA ARG A 117 -5.17 6.05 20.18
C ARG A 117 -5.49 4.60 20.52
N SER A 118 -6.07 4.36 21.69
CA SER A 118 -6.46 3.01 22.10
C SER A 118 -7.59 2.47 21.22
N GLY A 119 -7.34 1.37 20.50
CA GLY A 119 -8.37 0.53 19.86
C GLY A 119 -8.88 0.98 18.48
N SER A 120 -8.42 2.10 17.90
CA SER A 120 -9.01 2.65 16.66
C SER A 120 -8.39 2.13 15.36
N ASP A 121 -7.11 1.75 15.37
CA ASP A 121 -6.39 1.44 14.13
C ASP A 121 -6.84 0.10 13.53
N GLU A 122 -6.99 -0.94 14.33
CA GLU A 122 -7.48 -2.24 13.84
C GLU A 122 -8.91 -2.16 13.31
N GLN A 123 -9.77 -1.36 13.96
CA GLN A 123 -11.13 -1.11 13.47
C GLN A 123 -11.11 -0.40 12.13
N MET A 124 -10.25 0.61 11.97
CA MET A 124 -10.06 1.31 10.70
C MET A 124 -9.66 0.33 9.59
N TRP A 125 -8.66 -0.51 9.82
CA TRP A 125 -8.22 -1.49 8.82
C TRP A 125 -9.27 -2.55 8.52
N THR A 126 -10.04 -2.96 9.52
CA THR A 126 -11.20 -3.85 9.33
C THR A 126 -12.27 -3.20 8.45
N GLN A 127 -12.54 -1.91 8.66
CA GLN A 127 -13.47 -1.13 7.85
C GLN A 127 -12.97 -0.93 6.42
N LEU A 128 -11.67 -0.62 6.25
CA LEU A 128 -11.03 -0.49 4.94
C LEU A 128 -11.10 -1.80 4.15
N PHE A 129 -10.92 -2.95 4.80
CA PHE A 129 -11.08 -4.27 4.17
C PHE A 129 -12.52 -4.52 3.71
N ALA A 130 -13.51 -4.07 4.45
CA ALA A 130 -14.91 -4.15 4.02
C ALA A 130 -15.21 -3.24 2.81
N GLY A 131 -14.25 -2.44 2.36
CA GLY A 131 -14.41 -1.53 1.24
C GLY A 131 -15.35 -0.35 1.54
N SER A 132 -15.66 -0.12 2.80
CA SER A 132 -16.51 0.98 3.25
C SER A 132 -15.84 2.33 3.07
N GLY A 133 -16.63 3.37 2.87
CA GLY A 133 -16.12 4.74 2.79
C GLY A 133 -15.46 5.18 4.10
N VAL A 134 -14.48 6.04 3.97
CA VAL A 134 -13.75 6.64 5.10
C VAL A 134 -13.71 8.16 4.94
N THR A 135 -13.95 8.86 6.04
CA THR A 135 -13.76 10.31 6.12
C THR A 135 -12.72 10.60 7.20
N VAL A 136 -11.67 11.31 6.82
CA VAL A 136 -10.66 11.80 7.76
C VAL A 136 -10.86 13.29 7.95
N ASN A 137 -11.15 13.69 9.21
CA ASN A 137 -11.31 15.07 9.62
C ASN A 137 -10.13 15.47 10.49
N ARG A 138 -9.47 16.56 10.18
CA ARG A 138 -8.41 17.15 10.99
C ARG A 138 -8.66 18.64 11.20
N VAL A 139 -8.18 19.15 12.32
CA VAL A 139 -8.34 20.58 12.66
C VAL A 139 -7.56 21.48 11.70
N SER A 140 -6.45 20.95 11.14
CA SER A 140 -5.47 21.72 10.34
C SER A 140 -5.60 21.54 8.82
N SER A 141 -6.58 20.77 8.33
CA SER A 141 -6.77 20.52 6.91
C SER A 141 -8.24 20.26 6.56
N ASP A 142 -8.59 20.49 5.30
CA ASP A 142 -9.92 20.16 4.81
C ASP A 142 -10.25 18.67 4.96
N PRO A 143 -11.50 18.31 5.26
CA PRO A 143 -11.94 16.93 5.33
C PRO A 143 -11.71 16.20 4.01
N VAL A 144 -11.10 15.03 4.08
CA VAL A 144 -10.94 14.16 2.90
C VAL A 144 -11.86 12.95 3.06
N LYS A 145 -12.71 12.73 2.06
CA LYS A 145 -13.67 11.63 2.03
C LYS A 145 -13.43 10.77 0.80
N ILE A 146 -13.47 9.46 1.00
CA ILE A 146 -13.57 8.44 -0.05
C ILE A 146 -14.80 7.59 0.24
N ASP A 147 -15.61 7.36 -0.78
CA ASP A 147 -16.87 6.60 -0.61
C ASP A 147 -16.64 5.08 -0.67
N ASN A 148 -15.62 4.68 -1.39
CA ASN A 148 -15.27 3.28 -1.58
C ASN A 148 -13.77 3.08 -1.46
N THR A 149 -13.33 2.24 -0.53
CA THR A 149 -11.92 1.90 -0.38
C THR A 149 -11.54 0.64 -1.16
N CYS A 150 -10.34 0.63 -1.69
CA CYS A 150 -9.70 -0.53 -2.32
C CYS A 150 -8.21 -0.53 -1.94
N ILE A 151 -7.88 -1.12 -0.78
CA ILE A 151 -6.52 -1.08 -0.23
C ILE A 151 -6.09 -2.49 0.14
N SER A 152 -5.09 -3.00 -0.56
CA SER A 152 -4.48 -4.30 -0.26
C SER A 152 -3.23 -4.11 0.59
N ILE A 153 -2.92 -5.07 1.47
CA ILE A 153 -1.73 -5.04 2.31
C ILE A 153 -0.87 -6.28 2.02
N PHE A 154 0.41 -6.05 1.78
CA PHE A 154 1.39 -7.11 1.57
C PHE A 154 2.59 -6.94 2.50
N GLY A 155 3.15 -8.06 2.96
CA GLY A 155 4.41 -8.00 3.69
C GLY A 155 4.90 -9.31 4.25
N GLY A 156 6.13 -9.27 4.78
CA GLY A 156 6.77 -10.40 5.42
C GLY A 156 6.53 -10.42 6.93
N VAL A 157 6.44 -11.62 7.51
CA VAL A 157 6.37 -11.78 8.97
C VAL A 157 7.16 -13.01 9.41
N GLN A 158 7.79 -12.92 10.58
CA GLN A 158 8.48 -14.06 11.17
C GLN A 158 7.50 -14.91 11.99
N PRO A 159 7.65 -16.27 12.04
CA PRO A 159 6.72 -17.15 12.74
C PRO A 159 6.54 -16.83 14.22
N GLY A 160 7.66 -16.47 14.91
CA GLY A 160 7.63 -16.10 16.34
C GLY A 160 6.81 -14.84 16.61
N ILE A 161 6.89 -13.87 15.69
CA ILE A 161 6.19 -12.60 15.77
C ILE A 161 4.70 -12.80 15.50
N LEU A 162 4.36 -13.62 14.50
CA LEU A 162 2.97 -13.95 14.19
C LEU A 162 2.26 -14.58 15.38
N LYS A 163 2.92 -15.50 16.09
CA LYS A 163 2.37 -16.10 17.32
C LYS A 163 2.09 -15.06 18.43
N SER A 164 2.99 -14.11 18.60
CA SER A 164 2.82 -13.04 19.59
C SER A 164 1.69 -12.10 19.21
N PHE A 165 1.56 -11.80 17.94
CA PHE A 165 0.50 -10.97 17.39
C PHE A 165 -0.88 -11.61 17.53
N ALA A 166 -1.00 -12.91 17.22
CA ALA A 166 -2.25 -13.64 17.30
C ALA A 166 -2.79 -13.77 18.73
N LYS A 167 -1.92 -13.87 19.73
CA LYS A 167 -2.31 -14.08 21.16
C LYS A 167 -3.25 -13.03 21.76
N GLY A 168 -3.30 -11.83 21.22
CA GLY A 168 -4.11 -10.75 21.78
C GLY A 168 -5.27 -10.27 20.89
N LYS A 169 -5.43 -10.83 19.69
CA LYS A 169 -6.21 -10.19 18.62
C LYS A 169 -7.24 -11.08 17.90
N VAL A 170 -7.47 -12.26 18.42
CA VAL A 170 -8.40 -13.25 17.83
C VAL A 170 -9.87 -12.80 17.89
N GLN A 171 -10.20 -11.82 18.74
CA GLN A 171 -11.59 -11.45 19.00
C GLN A 171 -12.15 -10.31 18.13
N ASN A 172 -11.31 -9.59 17.37
CA ASN A 172 -11.76 -8.41 16.62
C ASN A 172 -11.91 -8.61 15.11
N GLY A 173 -11.75 -9.84 14.62
CA GLY A 173 -11.89 -10.19 13.21
C GLY A 173 -10.80 -9.62 12.29
N PHE A 174 -9.81 -8.86 12.79
CA PHE A 174 -8.74 -8.32 11.96
C PHE A 174 -7.85 -9.43 11.38
N MET A 175 -7.52 -10.44 12.20
CA MET A 175 -6.72 -11.59 11.77
C MET A 175 -7.42 -12.47 10.73
N ASP A 176 -8.75 -12.56 10.80
CA ASP A 176 -9.55 -13.39 9.90
C ASP A 176 -9.57 -12.87 8.45
N ARG A 177 -9.07 -11.66 8.24
CA ARG A 177 -8.96 -11.01 6.93
C ARG A 177 -7.62 -11.27 6.23
N TRP A 178 -6.70 -11.95 6.92
CA TRP A 178 -5.37 -12.18 6.40
C TRP A 178 -5.21 -13.56 5.79
N ILE A 179 -4.56 -13.61 4.66
CA ILE A 179 -4.04 -14.84 4.06
C ILE A 179 -2.58 -14.97 4.48
N PHE A 180 -2.26 -16.04 5.20
CA PHE A 180 -0.90 -16.35 5.61
C PHE A 180 -0.32 -17.44 4.72
N ALA A 181 0.67 -17.10 3.92
CA ALA A 181 1.41 -18.06 3.11
C ALA A 181 2.61 -18.58 3.90
N PHE A 182 2.65 -19.87 4.12
CA PHE A 182 3.75 -20.60 4.79
C PHE A 182 4.49 -21.43 3.73
N PRO A 183 5.48 -20.88 3.04
CA PRO A 183 6.25 -21.67 2.08
C PRO A 183 7.00 -22.77 2.81
N ASP A 184 7.09 -23.94 2.16
CA ASP A 184 7.91 -25.05 2.66
C ASP A 184 9.36 -24.59 2.82
N LYS A 185 10.06 -25.18 3.81
CA LYS A 185 11.48 -24.92 3.99
C LYS A 185 12.24 -25.42 2.77
N VAL A 186 12.58 -24.53 1.88
CA VAL A 186 13.48 -24.82 0.78
C VAL A 186 14.90 -24.79 1.33
N PRO A 187 15.71 -25.86 1.19
CA PRO A 187 17.12 -25.79 1.49
C PRO A 187 17.73 -24.65 0.67
N TYR A 188 18.65 -23.88 1.28
CA TYR A 188 19.27 -22.73 0.63
C TYR A 188 19.59 -23.06 -0.83
N PRO A 189 18.95 -22.42 -1.78
CA PRO A 189 19.22 -22.72 -3.18
C PRO A 189 20.68 -22.40 -3.41
N LYS A 190 21.45 -23.36 -3.97
CA LYS A 190 22.71 -23.01 -4.57
C LYS A 190 22.41 -21.88 -5.53
N LEU A 191 23.11 -20.75 -5.42
CA LEU A 191 23.00 -19.64 -6.37
C LEU A 191 23.06 -20.28 -7.77
N LYS A 192 21.93 -20.34 -8.42
CA LYS A 192 21.85 -20.73 -9.82
C LYS A 192 21.90 -19.44 -10.62
N GLU A 193 22.76 -19.37 -11.59
CA GLU A 193 22.85 -18.25 -12.54
C GLU A 193 21.62 -18.16 -13.48
N ASN A 194 20.53 -18.87 -13.15
CA ASN A 194 19.32 -18.85 -13.94
C ASN A 194 18.51 -17.60 -13.58
N GLU A 195 18.63 -16.59 -14.42
CA GLU A 195 17.74 -15.43 -14.37
C GLU A 195 16.35 -15.79 -14.90
N ILE A 196 15.34 -15.08 -14.40
CA ILE A 196 14.00 -15.10 -15.00
C ILE A 196 14.14 -14.54 -16.43
N GLY A 197 13.69 -15.30 -17.43
CA GLY A 197 13.80 -14.91 -18.83
C GLY A 197 13.08 -13.56 -19.11
N ASP A 198 13.68 -12.77 -19.99
CA ASP A 198 13.19 -11.40 -20.29
C ASP A 198 11.75 -11.40 -20.78
N SER A 199 11.33 -12.40 -21.55
CA SER A 199 9.94 -12.56 -22.00
C SER A 199 8.94 -12.68 -20.86
N VAL A 200 9.33 -13.32 -19.74
CA VAL A 200 8.50 -13.41 -18.54
C VAL A 200 8.43 -12.07 -17.82
N LYS A 201 9.58 -11.39 -17.67
CA LYS A 201 9.65 -10.05 -17.08
C LYS A 201 8.82 -9.05 -17.88
N GLU A 202 8.95 -9.06 -19.19
CA GLU A 202 8.16 -8.19 -20.08
C GLU A 202 6.65 -8.47 -20.00
N SER A 203 6.27 -9.75 -20.01
CA SER A 203 4.86 -10.14 -19.88
C SER A 203 4.27 -9.70 -18.55
N TRP A 204 5.04 -9.83 -17.46
CA TRP A 204 4.64 -9.37 -16.14
C TRP A 204 4.49 -7.84 -16.09
N ASN A 205 5.43 -7.11 -16.68
CA ASN A 205 5.42 -5.64 -16.72
C ASN A 205 4.28 -5.05 -17.57
N ARG A 206 3.64 -5.84 -18.45
CA ARG A 206 2.47 -5.41 -19.25
C ARG A 206 1.14 -5.50 -18.54
N ILE A 207 1.10 -6.02 -17.31
CA ILE A 207 -0.17 -6.22 -16.56
C ILE A 207 -0.76 -4.89 -16.06
N ILE A 208 0.01 -3.82 -16.03
CA ILE A 208 -0.39 -2.51 -15.46
C ILE A 208 -0.47 -1.41 -16.52
#